data_dcfb45cda8bb028f279d52edad7793dd
#
_entry.id   dcfb45cda8bb028f279d52edad7793dd
#
_cell.length_a   1.000
_cell.length_b   1.000
_cell.length_c   1.000
_cell.angle_alpha   90.00
_cell.angle_beta   90.00
_cell.angle_gamma   90.00
#
_symmetry.space_group_name_H-M   'P 1'
#
loop_
_entity.id
_entity.type
_entity.pdbx_description
1 polymer ?
#
loop_
_entity_poly.entity_id
_entity_poly.type
_entity_poly.pdbx_seq_one_letter_code
_entity_poly.pdbx_strand_id
1 'polypeptide(L)' 'MDIDKLNIYQRLRDHFIPSAVLDEIFRKEDDMKTLKNAYDSLIKDGYKDDEAAQEIAKLIFDETGIEPDYGLEEE' A
#
# COMPACT_ATOMS: atom_id res chain seq x y z
N MET A 1 -9.87 -5.07 -15.66
CA MET A 1 -9.78 -5.13 -14.21
C MET A 1 -8.58 -5.93 -13.77
N ASP A 2 -7.85 -5.40 -12.88
CA ASP A 2 -6.61 -6.02 -12.44
C ASP A 2 -6.79 -6.56 -11.03
N ILE A 3 -6.81 -7.88 -10.91
CA ILE A 3 -7.02 -8.54 -9.63
C ILE A 3 -5.87 -8.22 -8.68
N ASP A 4 -4.66 -8.15 -9.20
CA ASP A 4 -3.51 -7.82 -8.38
C ASP A 4 -3.64 -6.44 -7.77
N LYS A 5 -4.15 -5.52 -8.56
CA LYS A 5 -4.37 -4.16 -8.09
C LYS A 5 -5.33 -4.13 -6.91
N LEU A 6 -6.43 -4.86 -7.05
CA LEU A 6 -7.44 -4.91 -6.01
C LEU A 6 -6.89 -5.55 -4.75
N ASN A 7 -6.12 -6.61 -4.91
CA ASN A 7 -5.53 -7.29 -3.76
C ASN A 7 -4.56 -6.37 -3.02
N ILE A 8 -3.73 -5.66 -3.76
CA ILE A 8 -2.79 -4.74 -3.15
C ILE A 8 -3.54 -3.64 -2.40
N TYR A 9 -4.59 -3.11 -3.00
CA TYR A 9 -5.38 -2.07 -2.37
C TYR A 9 -5.92 -2.55 -1.03
N GLN A 10 -6.53 -3.72 -1.02
CA GLN A 10 -7.14 -4.23 0.19
C GLN A 10 -6.10 -4.51 1.27
N ARG A 11 -4.97 -5.05 0.89
CA ARG A 11 -3.93 -5.34 1.86
C ARG A 11 -3.36 -4.07 2.46
N LEU A 12 -3.18 -3.04 1.65
CA LEU A 12 -2.69 -1.77 2.16
C LEU A 12 -3.70 -1.11 3.09
N ARG A 13 -4.99 -1.26 2.79
CA ARG A 13 -6.00 -0.77 3.71
C ARG A 13 -5.94 -1.51 5.04
N ASP A 14 -5.64 -2.80 5.00
CA ASP A 14 -5.50 -3.58 6.23
C ASP A 14 -4.34 -3.08 7.08
N HIS A 15 -3.37 -2.43 6.45
CA HIS A 15 -2.22 -1.87 7.17
C HIS A 15 -2.41 -0.38 7.44
N PHE A 16 -3.66 0.07 7.45
CA PHE A 16 -4.04 1.41 7.92
C PHE A 16 -3.60 2.54 7.01
N ILE A 17 -3.46 2.25 5.73
CA ILE A 17 -3.21 3.33 4.78
C ILE A 17 -4.55 4.01 4.50
N PRO A 18 -4.63 5.34 4.67
CA PRO A 18 -5.89 6.04 4.38
C PRO A 18 -6.31 5.85 2.93
N SER A 19 -7.61 5.67 2.72
CA SER A 19 -8.11 5.43 1.38
C SER A 19 -7.82 6.59 0.44
N ALA A 20 -7.80 7.80 0.97
CA ALA A 20 -7.47 8.96 0.14
C ALA A 20 -6.07 8.85 -0.46
N VAL A 21 -5.13 8.34 0.33
CA VAL A 21 -3.77 8.14 -0.14
C VAL A 21 -3.72 7.05 -1.19
N LEU A 22 -4.42 5.95 -0.94
CA LEU A 22 -4.47 4.86 -1.91
C LEU A 22 -5.11 5.30 -3.21
N ASP A 23 -6.17 6.10 -3.11
CA ASP A 23 -6.84 6.60 -4.30
C ASP A 23 -5.90 7.44 -5.15
N GLU A 24 -5.07 8.25 -4.49
CA GLU A 24 -4.10 9.06 -5.21
C GLU A 24 -3.08 8.18 -5.93
N ILE A 25 -2.56 7.18 -5.24
CA ILE A 25 -1.57 6.30 -5.81
C ILE A 25 -2.15 5.52 -6.98
N PHE A 26 -3.36 5.00 -6.79
CA PHE A 26 -3.98 4.15 -7.80
C PHE A 26 -4.47 4.94 -9.00
N ARG A 27 -4.63 6.25 -8.84
CA ARG A 27 -5.02 7.10 -9.94
C ARG A 27 -3.86 7.39 -10.87
N LYS A 28 -2.64 7.39 -10.34
CA LYS A 28 -1.45 7.69 -11.12
C LYS A 28 -0.81 6.39 -11.57
N GLU A 29 -0.73 6.23 -12.88
CA GLU A 29 -0.18 5.00 -13.46
C GLU A 29 1.26 4.74 -13.03
N ASP A 30 2.06 5.78 -13.02
CA ASP A 30 3.47 5.62 -12.65
C ASP A 30 3.63 5.17 -11.22
N ASP A 31 2.85 5.77 -10.33
CA ASP A 31 2.90 5.39 -8.92
C ASP A 31 2.42 3.97 -8.72
N MET A 32 1.37 3.59 -9.43
CA MET A 32 0.85 2.23 -9.33
C MET A 32 1.86 1.22 -9.82
N LYS A 33 2.56 1.55 -10.91
CA LYS A 33 3.58 0.68 -11.45
C LYS A 33 4.71 0.49 -10.45
N THR A 34 5.16 1.58 -9.85
CA THR A 34 6.22 1.52 -8.86
C THR A 34 5.81 0.66 -7.67
N LEU A 35 4.58 0.86 -7.22
CA LEU A 35 4.05 0.11 -6.09
C LEU A 35 4.01 -1.38 -6.40
N LYS A 36 3.50 -1.72 -7.56
CA LYS A 36 3.39 -3.12 -7.95
C LYS A 36 4.76 -3.77 -8.10
N ASN A 37 5.70 -3.05 -8.69
CA ASN A 37 7.05 -3.57 -8.85
C ASN A 37 7.71 -3.81 -7.50
N ALA A 38 7.53 -2.91 -6.58
CA ALA A 38 8.09 -3.07 -5.23
C ALA A 38 7.46 -4.27 -4.54
N TYR A 39 6.15 -4.42 -4.67
CA TYR A 39 5.45 -5.54 -4.09
C TYR A 39 5.97 -6.86 -4.65
N ASP A 40 6.09 -6.94 -5.98
CA ASP A 40 6.57 -8.14 -6.63
C ASP A 40 7.99 -8.48 -6.20
N SER A 41 8.84 -7.46 -6.05
CA SER A 41 10.21 -7.68 -5.61
C SER A 41 10.26 -8.29 -4.23
N LEU A 42 9.41 -7.81 -3.33
CA LEU A 42 9.36 -8.34 -1.98
C LEU A 42 8.91 -9.80 -1.97
N ILE A 43 7.89 -10.09 -2.77
CA ILE A 43 7.42 -11.47 -2.89
C ILE A 43 8.53 -12.38 -3.40
N LYS A 44 9.28 -11.90 -4.39
CA LYS A 44 10.40 -12.66 -4.92
C LYS A 44 11.47 -12.92 -3.88
N ASP A 45 11.66 -11.96 -2.98
CA ASP A 45 12.65 -12.09 -1.92
C ASP A 45 12.23 -13.05 -0.82
N GLY A 46 11.00 -13.55 -0.89
CA GLY A 46 10.52 -14.51 0.09
C GLY A 46 9.53 -13.93 1.09
N TYR A 47 9.14 -12.70 0.94
CA TYR A 47 8.15 -12.10 1.82
C TYR A 47 6.77 -12.68 1.50
N LYS A 48 5.96 -12.83 2.54
CA LYS A 48 4.57 -13.22 2.32
C LYS A 48 3.77 -11.99 1.93
N ASP A 49 2.57 -12.24 1.43
CA ASP A 49 1.72 -11.14 0.96
C ASP A 49 1.54 -10.06 2.03
N ASP A 50 1.23 -10.48 3.25
CA ASP A 50 1.04 -9.52 4.34
C ASP A 50 2.32 -8.79 4.67
N GLU A 51 3.43 -9.50 4.65
CA GLU A 51 4.72 -8.91 4.95
C GLU A 51 5.12 -7.91 3.90
N ALA A 52 4.89 -8.25 2.64
CA ALA A 52 5.19 -7.34 1.55
C ALA A 52 4.33 -6.08 1.66
N ALA A 53 3.05 -6.26 1.96
CA ALA A 53 2.15 -5.11 2.12
C ALA A 53 2.60 -4.23 3.27
N GLN A 54 3.08 -4.84 4.34
CA GLN A 54 3.57 -4.08 5.49
C GLN A 54 4.76 -3.22 5.11
N GLU A 55 5.68 -3.78 4.35
CA GLU A 55 6.84 -3.01 3.91
C GLU A 55 6.44 -1.86 2.99
N ILE A 56 5.50 -2.14 2.08
CA ILE A 56 5.00 -1.11 1.19
C ILE A 56 4.32 -0.01 2.01
N ALA A 57 3.54 -0.38 3.01
CA ALA A 57 2.87 0.60 3.86
C ALA A 57 3.88 1.49 4.56
N LYS A 58 4.95 0.90 5.06
CA LYS A 58 6.00 1.68 5.71
C LYS A 58 6.60 2.70 4.75
N LEU A 59 6.85 2.28 3.53
CA LEU A 59 7.39 3.17 2.52
C LEU A 59 6.45 4.34 2.25
N ILE A 60 5.17 4.04 2.15
CA ILE A 60 4.19 5.08 1.88
C ILE A 60 4.15 6.09 3.02
N PHE A 61 4.14 5.60 4.26
CA PHE A 61 4.13 6.50 5.41
C PHE A 61 5.40 7.35 5.45
N ASP A 62 6.52 6.75 5.13
CA ASP A 62 7.81 7.43 5.15
C ASP A 62 7.87 8.52 4.07
N GLU A 63 7.39 8.18 2.88
CA GLU A 63 7.44 9.10 1.74
C GLU A 63 6.46 10.25 1.89
N THR A 64 5.26 9.97 2.36
CA THR A 64 4.21 10.98 2.43
C THR A 64 4.14 11.68 3.76
N GLY A 65 4.71 11.09 4.80
CA GLY A 65 4.62 11.66 6.13
C GLY A 65 3.23 11.58 6.73
N ILE A 66 2.37 10.76 6.14
CA ILE A 66 1.00 10.62 6.60
C ILE A 66 0.94 9.63 7.74
N GLU A 67 0.07 9.87 8.69
CA GLU A 67 -0.09 8.96 9.81
C GLU A 67 -1.05 7.83 9.48
N PRO A 68 -0.84 6.66 10.09
CA PRO A 68 -1.75 5.54 9.86
C PRO A 68 -3.17 5.86 10.24
N ASP A 69 -4.10 5.32 9.46
CA ASP A 69 -5.53 5.50 9.71
C ASP A 69 -6.03 4.30 10.50
N TYR A 70 -5.98 4.43 11.82
CA TYR A 70 -6.41 3.33 12.68
C TYR A 70 -7.92 3.31 12.91
N GLY A 71 -8.62 4.29 12.36
CA GLY A 71 -10.05 4.36 12.62
C GLY A 71 -10.39 4.89 13.99
N LEU A 72 -9.42 5.36 14.75
CA LEU A 72 -9.66 5.96 16.04
C LEU A 72 -9.86 7.43 15.86
N GLU A 73 -10.80 7.92 16.49
CA GLU A 73 -10.96 9.29 16.36
C GLU A 73 -10.49 9.99 17.44
N GLU A 74 -9.91 10.69 17.57
CA GLU A 74 -9.52 11.26 18.62
C GLU A 74 -10.05 12.25 18.95
N GLU A 75 -10.29 12.45 19.02
CA GLU A 75 -10.81 13.32 19.29
C GLU A 75 -10.97 13.80 19.52
#